data_8a2dd4543f624122054f143e849db05e
#
_entry.id   8a2dd4543f624122054f143e849db05e
#
_cell.length_a   1.000
_cell.length_b   1.000
_cell.length_c   1.000
_cell.angle_alpha   90.00
_cell.angle_beta   90.00
_cell.angle_gamma   90.00
#
_symmetry.space_group_name_H-M   'P 1'
#
loop_
_entity.id
_entity.type
_entity.pdbx_description
1 polymer ?
#
loop_
_entity_poly.entity_id
_entity_poly.type
_entity_poly.pdbx_seq_one_letter_code
_entity_poly.pdbx_strand_id
1 'polypeptide(L)'
;GSKLWFNCNPDSSEHWFFKEWIDENSEKTAEKNRLHLHFTMDDNFSLSDEVKQRYDRMYSGVFYQRYIQGLWVLAEGLVYGAVFDKSRHIVKNYTPSNQAFYYISIDYGTLNPCSMGLWALEHGKAVRIKEYYYDGRRKNIQKTDEEYYSELEKLADGYNIQHVIVDPSASSFITTIKRHNKFRVRKANNSVIDGIRNTMTLIENDRIFICECCKDIIREFSLYRWDEKSI
;
A
#
# COMPACT_ATOMS: atom_id res chain seq x y z
N GLY A 1 -18.27 6.85 42.10
CA GLY A 1 -17.01 6.32 41.60
C GLY A 1 -16.67 6.92 40.25
N SER A 2 -15.38 7.00 39.90
CA SER A 2 -14.92 7.48 38.59
C SER A 2 -15.32 6.50 37.49
N LYS A 3 -15.67 7.01 36.32
CA LYS A 3 -15.97 6.23 35.13
C LYS A 3 -14.95 6.55 34.04
N LEU A 4 -14.52 5.54 33.31
CA LEU A 4 -13.67 5.64 32.14
C LEU A 4 -14.52 5.40 30.88
N TRP A 5 -14.30 6.22 29.88
CA TRP A 5 -14.99 6.09 28.59
C TRP A 5 -13.93 5.96 27.49
N PHE A 6 -14.11 4.96 26.63
CA PHE A 6 -13.25 4.73 25.48
C PHE A 6 -14.10 4.72 24.22
N ASN A 7 -13.56 5.33 23.17
CA ASN A 7 -14.12 5.28 21.82
C ASN A 7 -12.97 4.95 20.87
N CYS A 8 -13.07 3.86 20.13
CA CYS A 8 -12.05 3.39 19.22
C CYS A 8 -12.65 2.62 18.04
N ASN A 9 -11.92 2.56 16.94
CA ASN A 9 -12.19 1.60 15.88
C ASN A 9 -11.50 0.28 16.20
N PRO A 10 -12.04 -0.86 15.72
CA PRO A 10 -11.38 -2.15 15.83
C PRO A 10 -10.00 -2.16 15.16
N ASP A 11 -9.11 -2.97 15.72
CA ASP A 11 -7.77 -3.21 15.23
C ASP A 11 -7.44 -4.70 15.32
N SER A 12 -6.20 -5.09 15.60
CA SER A 12 -5.79 -6.47 15.81
C SER A 12 -6.47 -7.09 17.02
N SER A 13 -6.88 -8.35 16.93
CA SER A 13 -7.30 -9.14 18.07
C SER A 13 -6.17 -9.37 19.11
N GLU A 14 -4.90 -9.13 18.72
CA GLU A 14 -3.75 -9.17 19.61
C GLU A 14 -3.53 -7.85 20.37
N HIS A 15 -4.23 -6.80 20.04
CA HIS A 15 -4.09 -5.50 20.67
C HIS A 15 -4.47 -5.58 22.16
N TRP A 16 -3.66 -4.95 23.02
CA TRP A 16 -3.85 -4.99 24.48
C TRP A 16 -5.25 -4.57 24.92
N PHE A 17 -5.84 -3.55 24.25
CA PHE A 17 -7.16 -3.04 24.58
C PHE A 17 -8.24 -4.09 24.31
N PHE A 18 -8.15 -4.83 23.19
CA PHE A 18 -9.06 -5.94 22.92
C PHE A 18 -8.97 -6.99 24.04
N LYS A 19 -7.76 -7.50 24.32
CA LYS A 19 -7.52 -8.55 25.30
C LYS A 19 -7.92 -8.19 26.72
N GLU A 20 -7.87 -6.91 27.07
CA GLU A 20 -8.15 -6.48 28.44
C GLU A 20 -9.54 -5.89 28.63
N TRP A 21 -10.18 -5.40 27.56
CA TRP A 21 -11.44 -4.65 27.69
C TRP A 21 -12.58 -5.16 26.81
N ILE A 22 -12.30 -5.92 25.75
CA ILE A 22 -13.32 -6.30 24.75
C ILE A 22 -13.54 -7.82 24.68
N ASP A 23 -12.47 -8.63 24.64
CA ASP A 23 -12.54 -10.08 24.54
C ASP A 23 -13.29 -10.70 25.71
N GLU A 24 -14.47 -11.23 25.44
CA GLU A 24 -15.35 -11.83 26.45
C GLU A 24 -14.78 -13.14 27.03
N ASN A 25 -13.85 -13.78 26.31
CA ASN A 25 -13.19 -14.99 26.78
C ASN A 25 -11.98 -14.70 27.69
N SER A 26 -11.59 -13.43 27.83
CA SER A 26 -10.45 -13.04 28.66
C SER A 26 -10.86 -12.88 30.13
N GLU A 27 -10.12 -13.55 31.03
CA GLU A 27 -10.28 -13.40 32.49
C GLU A 27 -10.16 -11.92 32.91
N LYS A 28 -9.20 -11.19 32.33
CA LYS A 28 -9.01 -9.75 32.60
C LYS A 28 -10.25 -8.90 32.26
N THR A 29 -10.98 -9.29 31.26
CA THR A 29 -12.22 -8.63 30.83
C THR A 29 -13.37 -8.99 31.75
N ALA A 30 -13.47 -10.23 32.16
CA ALA A 30 -14.52 -10.72 33.06
C ALA A 30 -14.47 -10.04 34.45
N GLU A 31 -13.28 -9.69 34.93
CA GLU A 31 -13.09 -9.01 36.22
C GLU A 31 -13.53 -7.52 36.20
N LYS A 32 -13.78 -6.95 35.03
CA LYS A 32 -14.10 -5.52 34.90
C LYS A 32 -15.61 -5.29 34.86
N ASN A 33 -16.09 -4.37 35.70
CA ASN A 33 -17.46 -3.84 35.59
C ASN A 33 -17.53 -2.86 34.40
N ARG A 34 -17.79 -3.39 33.21
CA ARG A 34 -17.79 -2.65 31.93
C ARG A 34 -19.11 -2.78 31.18
N LEU A 35 -19.38 -1.78 30.38
CA LEU A 35 -20.37 -1.83 29.31
C LEU A 35 -19.61 -1.71 27.97
N HIS A 36 -19.71 -2.71 27.13
CA HIS A 36 -19.20 -2.67 25.75
C HIS A 36 -20.36 -2.45 24.79
N LEU A 37 -20.28 -1.41 23.99
CA LEU A 37 -21.24 -1.11 22.92
C LEU A 37 -20.52 -1.19 21.59
N HIS A 38 -21.03 -1.99 20.69
CA HIS A 38 -20.53 -2.14 19.33
C HIS A 38 -21.53 -1.53 18.36
N PHE A 39 -21.04 -0.63 17.50
CA PHE A 39 -21.83 0.04 16.47
C PHE A 39 -21.15 -0.10 15.11
N THR A 40 -21.98 -0.32 14.09
CA THR A 40 -21.60 -0.29 12.69
C THR A 40 -22.29 0.87 11.97
N MET A 41 -22.03 1.05 10.68
CA MET A 41 -22.78 2.04 9.88
C MET A 41 -24.26 1.73 9.80
N ASP A 42 -24.64 0.45 9.92
CA ASP A 42 -26.05 0.03 9.84
C ASP A 42 -26.88 0.45 11.05
N ASP A 43 -26.21 0.66 12.18
CA ASP A 43 -26.84 1.18 13.39
C ASP A 43 -27.08 2.71 13.32
N ASN A 44 -26.56 3.38 12.33
CA ASN A 44 -26.76 4.82 12.13
C ASN A 44 -27.84 5.08 11.08
N PHE A 45 -29.07 5.22 11.52
CA PHE A 45 -30.25 5.48 10.67
C PHE A 45 -30.21 6.84 9.93
N SER A 46 -29.30 7.73 10.29
CA SER A 46 -29.12 9.03 9.61
C SER A 46 -28.25 8.93 8.35
N LEU A 47 -27.55 7.80 8.13
CA LEU A 47 -26.74 7.59 6.93
C LEU A 47 -27.61 7.10 5.78
N SER A 48 -27.53 7.80 4.65
CA SER A 48 -28.16 7.33 3.41
C SER A 48 -27.42 6.09 2.85
N ASP A 49 -28.13 5.29 2.07
CA ASP A 49 -27.55 4.10 1.41
C ASP A 49 -26.39 4.48 0.48
N GLU A 50 -26.46 5.65 -0.18
CA GLU A 50 -25.38 6.16 -1.01
C GLU A 50 -24.09 6.39 -0.21
N VAL A 51 -24.21 6.95 1.00
CA VAL A 51 -23.08 7.16 1.91
C VAL A 51 -22.51 5.83 2.37
N LYS A 52 -23.35 4.87 2.76
CA LYS A 52 -22.94 3.52 3.16
C LYS A 52 -22.17 2.82 2.03
N GLN A 53 -22.74 2.79 0.82
CA GLN A 53 -22.08 2.20 -0.36
C GLN A 53 -20.74 2.87 -0.71
N ARG A 54 -20.61 4.18 -0.48
CA ARG A 54 -19.34 4.87 -0.66
C ARG A 54 -18.29 4.36 0.32
N TYR A 55 -18.62 4.18 1.58
CA TYR A 55 -17.70 3.63 2.59
C TYR A 55 -17.37 2.16 2.33
N ASP A 56 -18.32 1.34 1.91
CA ASP A 56 -18.10 -0.04 1.52
C ASP A 56 -17.04 -0.18 0.42
N ARG A 57 -17.02 0.77 -0.52
CA ARG A 57 -16.03 0.79 -1.61
C ARG A 57 -14.67 1.39 -1.23
N MET A 58 -14.55 2.00 -0.04
CA MET A 58 -13.30 2.62 0.42
C MET A 58 -12.33 1.64 1.06
N TYR A 59 -12.80 0.48 1.49
CA TYR A 59 -12.04 -0.48 2.24
C TYR A 59 -12.15 -1.87 1.65
N SER A 60 -11.10 -2.69 1.82
CA SER A 60 -11.03 -4.08 1.39
C SER A 60 -10.19 -4.93 2.33
N GLY A 61 -10.29 -6.25 2.23
CA GLY A 61 -9.53 -7.20 3.05
C GLY A 61 -9.70 -6.96 4.55
N VAL A 62 -8.60 -6.97 5.30
CA VAL A 62 -8.60 -6.77 6.76
C VAL A 62 -9.16 -5.41 7.17
N PHE A 63 -9.00 -4.37 6.35
CA PHE A 63 -9.52 -3.04 6.66
C PHE A 63 -11.04 -2.97 6.52
N TYR A 64 -11.63 -3.71 5.58
CA TYR A 64 -13.08 -3.85 5.48
C TYR A 64 -13.64 -4.52 6.73
N GLN A 65 -13.01 -5.61 7.17
CA GLN A 65 -13.41 -6.30 8.39
C GLN A 65 -13.35 -5.39 9.62
N ARG A 66 -12.27 -4.61 9.77
CA ARG A 66 -12.10 -3.72 10.93
C ARG A 66 -13.04 -2.51 10.88
N TYR A 67 -13.09 -1.79 9.77
CA TYR A 67 -13.71 -0.44 9.71
C TYR A 67 -15.16 -0.45 9.23
N ILE A 68 -15.57 -1.47 8.47
CA ILE A 68 -16.96 -1.60 8.00
C ILE A 68 -17.72 -2.60 8.83
N GLN A 69 -17.18 -3.80 9.04
CA GLN A 69 -17.83 -4.85 9.82
C GLN A 69 -17.60 -4.70 11.34
N GLY A 70 -16.69 -3.84 11.77
CA GLY A 70 -16.43 -3.58 13.19
C GLY A 70 -15.73 -4.75 13.91
N LEU A 71 -14.99 -5.59 13.19
CA LEU A 71 -14.38 -6.80 13.73
C LEU A 71 -12.95 -6.54 14.21
N TRP A 72 -12.62 -7.09 15.39
CA TRP A 72 -11.25 -7.18 15.86
C TRP A 72 -10.58 -8.40 15.24
N VAL A 73 -9.75 -8.20 14.24
CA VAL A 73 -9.14 -9.28 13.46
C VAL A 73 -7.63 -9.09 13.30
N LEU A 74 -6.90 -10.21 13.42
CA LEU A 74 -5.47 -10.23 13.13
C LEU A 74 -5.26 -10.14 11.61
N ALA A 75 -4.33 -9.31 11.19
CA ALA A 75 -3.91 -9.28 9.80
C ALA A 75 -2.83 -10.34 9.59
N GLU A 76 -3.17 -11.43 8.92
CA GLU A 76 -2.30 -12.58 8.69
C GLU A 76 -2.05 -12.84 7.21
N GLY A 77 -0.96 -13.54 6.93
CA GLY A 77 -0.66 -13.99 5.58
C GLY A 77 -0.17 -12.89 4.65
N LEU A 78 -0.49 -13.02 3.38
CA LEU A 78 -0.07 -12.05 2.35
C LEU A 78 -0.87 -10.76 2.44
N VAL A 79 -0.17 -9.62 2.42
CA VAL A 79 -0.80 -8.28 2.49
C VAL A 79 -1.84 -8.09 1.38
N TYR A 80 -1.50 -8.48 0.15
CA TYR A 80 -2.40 -8.33 -1.01
C TYR A 80 -3.06 -9.63 -1.45
N GLY A 81 -2.92 -10.72 -0.68
CA GLY A 81 -3.39 -12.05 -1.09
C GLY A 81 -4.88 -12.17 -1.37
N ALA A 82 -5.69 -11.37 -0.66
CA ALA A 82 -7.14 -11.38 -0.85
C ALA A 82 -7.62 -10.60 -2.07
N VAL A 83 -6.82 -9.65 -2.59
CA VAL A 83 -7.25 -8.70 -3.64
C VAL A 83 -6.46 -8.84 -4.94
N PHE A 84 -5.21 -9.33 -4.90
CA PHE A 84 -4.37 -9.47 -6.08
C PHE A 84 -4.52 -10.84 -6.73
N ASP A 85 -5.17 -10.87 -7.88
CA ASP A 85 -5.31 -12.05 -8.73
C ASP A 85 -4.45 -11.89 -9.99
N LYS A 86 -3.52 -12.81 -10.21
CA LYS A 86 -2.61 -12.79 -11.37
C LYS A 86 -3.35 -12.88 -12.70
N SER A 87 -4.45 -13.61 -12.77
CA SER A 87 -5.23 -13.76 -14.01
C SER A 87 -5.98 -12.46 -14.38
N ARG A 88 -6.30 -11.64 -13.39
CA ARG A 88 -7.06 -10.40 -13.51
C ARG A 88 -6.17 -9.17 -13.64
N HIS A 89 -5.09 -9.10 -12.85
CA HIS A 89 -4.30 -7.89 -12.68
C HIS A 89 -2.98 -7.88 -13.47
N ILE A 90 -2.57 -9.04 -14.04
CA ILE A 90 -1.41 -9.08 -14.94
C ILE A 90 -1.87 -8.95 -16.38
N VAL A 91 -1.35 -7.94 -17.06
CA VAL A 91 -1.69 -7.64 -18.45
C VAL A 91 -0.54 -8.01 -19.39
N LYS A 92 -0.91 -8.59 -20.54
CA LYS A 92 0.02 -8.90 -21.62
C LYS A 92 -0.10 -7.84 -22.71
N ASN A 93 1.03 -7.51 -23.34
CA ASN A 93 1.06 -6.65 -24.54
C ASN A 93 0.30 -5.31 -24.36
N TYR A 94 0.42 -4.68 -23.18
CA TYR A 94 -0.22 -3.40 -22.92
C TYR A 94 0.53 -2.27 -23.65
N THR A 95 -0.20 -1.49 -24.46
CA THR A 95 0.30 -0.28 -25.11
C THR A 95 -0.51 0.91 -24.61
N PRO A 96 0.13 1.85 -23.87
CA PRO A 96 -0.56 3.07 -23.43
C PRO A 96 -1.07 3.90 -24.60
N SER A 97 -2.18 4.61 -24.41
CA SER A 97 -2.68 5.57 -25.40
C SER A 97 -1.83 6.84 -25.44
N ASN A 98 -2.04 7.67 -26.47
CA ASN A 98 -1.38 8.96 -26.57
C ASN A 98 -1.79 9.97 -25.47
N GLN A 99 -2.82 9.64 -24.68
CA GLN A 99 -3.31 10.48 -23.58
C GLN A 99 -2.77 10.02 -22.22
N ALA A 100 -1.96 8.97 -22.18
CA ALA A 100 -1.42 8.45 -20.93
C ALA A 100 -0.42 9.43 -20.30
N PHE A 101 -0.53 9.60 -18.98
CA PHE A 101 0.45 10.31 -18.17
C PHE A 101 1.43 9.32 -17.55
N TYR A 102 2.72 9.66 -17.56
CA TYR A 102 3.77 8.75 -17.09
C TYR A 102 4.39 9.24 -15.78
N TYR A 103 4.58 8.29 -14.86
CA TYR A 103 5.21 8.52 -13.57
C TYR A 103 6.21 7.41 -13.28
N ILE A 104 7.25 7.72 -12.51
CA ILE A 104 8.15 6.70 -11.98
C ILE A 104 8.07 6.70 -10.46
N SER A 105 7.81 5.54 -9.86
CA SER A 105 7.91 5.33 -8.43
C SER A 105 9.23 4.65 -8.09
N ILE A 106 9.91 5.10 -7.03
CA ILE A 106 11.20 4.57 -6.61
C ILE A 106 11.16 4.23 -5.13
N ASP A 107 11.39 2.96 -4.83
CA ASP A 107 11.80 2.46 -3.52
C ASP A 107 13.31 2.29 -3.54
N TYR A 108 14.01 3.21 -2.87
CA TYR A 108 15.47 3.31 -2.93
C TYR A 108 16.12 2.53 -1.81
N GLY A 109 16.92 1.53 -2.18
CA GLY A 109 17.76 0.78 -1.26
C GLY A 109 19.21 0.74 -1.73
N THR A 110 20.16 0.85 -0.80
CA THR A 110 21.60 0.70 -1.08
C THR A 110 22.05 -0.73 -0.86
N LEU A 111 21.77 -1.31 0.30
CA LEU A 111 21.97 -2.74 0.61
C LEU A 111 20.69 -3.55 0.34
N ASN A 112 19.54 -2.99 0.72
CA ASN A 112 18.25 -3.55 0.35
C ASN A 112 17.98 -3.32 -1.13
N PRO A 113 17.07 -4.08 -1.73
CA PRO A 113 16.72 -3.89 -3.13
C PRO A 113 16.30 -2.45 -3.46
N CYS A 114 16.76 -1.94 -4.60
CA CYS A 114 16.23 -0.73 -5.21
C CYS A 114 15.26 -1.12 -6.31
N SER A 115 14.02 -0.64 -6.22
CA SER A 115 12.96 -0.90 -7.20
C SER A 115 12.48 0.42 -7.81
N MET A 116 12.48 0.49 -9.15
CA MET A 116 11.89 1.59 -9.90
C MET A 116 10.78 1.06 -10.80
N GLY A 117 9.63 1.69 -10.82
CA GLY A 117 8.52 1.31 -11.67
C GLY A 117 8.04 2.45 -12.54
N LEU A 118 7.98 2.23 -13.85
CA LEU A 118 7.36 3.14 -14.79
C LEU A 118 5.87 2.81 -14.91
N TRP A 119 5.04 3.81 -14.66
CA TRP A 119 3.59 3.72 -14.64
C TRP A 119 2.97 4.57 -15.75
N ALA A 120 2.00 3.99 -16.46
CA ALA A 120 1.08 4.72 -17.32
C ALA A 120 -0.25 4.90 -16.60
N LEU A 121 -0.71 6.16 -16.49
CA LEU A 121 -1.99 6.52 -15.89
C LEU A 121 -2.93 7.02 -16.98
N GLU A 122 -4.02 6.29 -17.21
CA GLU A 122 -5.06 6.66 -18.15
C GLU A 122 -6.40 6.03 -17.76
N HIS A 123 -7.49 6.67 -18.13
CA HIS A 123 -8.87 6.19 -17.87
C HIS A 123 -9.12 5.79 -16.41
N GLY A 124 -8.47 6.48 -15.46
CA GLY A 124 -8.56 6.21 -14.04
C GLY A 124 -7.86 4.93 -13.58
N LYS A 125 -7.03 4.32 -14.42
CA LYS A 125 -6.22 3.14 -14.12
C LYS A 125 -4.74 3.48 -14.12
N ALA A 126 -3.97 2.75 -13.32
CA ALA A 126 -2.52 2.80 -13.28
C ALA A 126 -1.96 1.44 -13.73
N VAL A 127 -1.13 1.44 -14.76
CA VAL A 127 -0.50 0.23 -15.29
C VAL A 127 1.02 0.35 -15.15
N ARG A 128 1.66 -0.55 -14.40
CA ARG A 128 3.12 -0.64 -14.34
C ARG A 128 3.62 -1.30 -15.61
N ILE A 129 4.26 -0.53 -16.49
CA ILE A 129 4.61 -0.97 -17.85
C ILE A 129 6.06 -1.39 -18.02
N LYS A 130 6.95 -0.88 -17.15
CA LYS A 130 8.37 -1.26 -17.08
C LYS A 130 8.85 -1.23 -15.64
N GLU A 131 9.92 -1.97 -15.36
CA GLU A 131 10.58 -1.92 -14.06
C GLU A 131 12.10 -2.03 -14.18
N TYR A 132 12.77 -1.49 -13.17
CA TYR A 132 14.14 -1.78 -12.83
C TYR A 132 14.19 -2.30 -11.41
N TYR A 133 14.94 -3.38 -11.19
CA TYR A 133 15.13 -3.99 -9.88
C TYR A 133 16.59 -4.37 -9.68
N TYR A 134 17.16 -3.97 -8.55
CA TYR A 134 18.54 -4.30 -8.22
C TYR A 134 18.64 -4.64 -6.72
N ASP A 135 19.07 -5.86 -6.45
CA ASP A 135 19.36 -6.35 -5.10
C ASP A 135 20.86 -6.34 -4.85
N GLY A 136 21.34 -5.29 -4.18
CA GLY A 136 22.76 -5.09 -3.87
C GLY A 136 23.31 -6.13 -2.89
N ARG A 137 22.47 -6.60 -1.96
CA ARG A 137 22.85 -7.65 -0.99
C ARG A 137 23.09 -8.98 -1.70
N ARG A 138 22.17 -9.39 -2.57
CA ARG A 138 22.29 -10.65 -3.33
C ARG A 138 23.49 -10.63 -4.30
N LYS A 139 23.80 -9.46 -4.86
CA LYS A 139 24.92 -9.28 -5.80
C LYS A 139 26.24 -8.98 -5.10
N ASN A 140 26.20 -8.69 -3.80
CA ASN A 140 27.35 -8.24 -3.00
C ASN A 140 28.09 -7.01 -3.59
N ILE A 141 27.33 -6.15 -4.28
CA ILE A 141 27.82 -4.93 -4.92
C ILE A 141 26.79 -3.83 -4.68
N GLN A 142 27.24 -2.71 -4.12
CA GLN A 142 26.43 -1.50 -4.00
C GLN A 142 26.61 -0.62 -5.22
N LYS A 143 25.52 -0.05 -5.71
CA LYS A 143 25.54 1.00 -6.71
C LYS A 143 25.56 2.37 -6.06
N THR A 144 26.21 3.31 -6.72
CA THR A 144 26.19 4.73 -6.37
C THR A 144 24.88 5.39 -6.81
N ASP A 145 24.60 6.58 -6.29
CA ASP A 145 23.45 7.38 -6.72
C ASP A 145 23.49 7.71 -8.21
N GLU A 146 24.69 7.96 -8.76
CA GLU A 146 24.86 8.25 -10.20
C GLU A 146 24.58 7.02 -11.07
N GLU A 147 24.99 5.83 -10.63
CA GLU A 147 24.66 4.59 -11.34
C GLU A 147 23.14 4.32 -11.32
N TYR A 148 22.47 4.55 -10.19
CA TYR A 148 21.01 4.47 -10.12
C TYR A 148 20.33 5.54 -10.97
N TYR A 149 20.90 6.75 -11.03
CA TYR A 149 20.39 7.80 -11.90
C TYR A 149 20.48 7.41 -13.38
N SER A 150 21.57 6.79 -13.81
CA SER A 150 21.70 6.26 -15.18
C SER A 150 20.63 5.20 -15.50
N GLU A 151 20.29 4.34 -14.55
CA GLU A 151 19.20 3.36 -14.74
C GLU A 151 17.82 4.03 -14.77
N LEU A 152 17.62 5.10 -14.00
CA LEU A 152 16.39 5.92 -14.06
C LEU A 152 16.24 6.55 -15.45
N GLU A 153 17.31 7.07 -16.04
CA GLU A 153 17.28 7.64 -17.39
C GLU A 153 16.91 6.60 -18.45
N LYS A 154 17.49 5.39 -18.36
CA LYS A 154 17.18 4.27 -19.27
C LYS A 154 15.73 3.83 -19.13
N LEU A 155 15.20 3.79 -17.89
CA LEU A 155 13.79 3.43 -17.63
C LEU A 155 12.83 4.46 -18.21
N ALA A 156 13.21 5.74 -18.14
CA ALA A 156 12.41 6.88 -18.61
C ALA A 156 12.50 7.11 -20.13
N ASP A 157 13.42 6.44 -20.81
CA ASP A 157 13.67 6.69 -22.23
C ASP A 157 12.44 6.43 -23.10
N GLY A 158 12.11 7.42 -23.93
CA GLY A 158 10.92 7.42 -24.79
C GLY A 158 9.61 7.87 -24.10
N TYR A 159 9.65 8.29 -22.82
CA TYR A 159 8.44 8.69 -22.08
C TYR A 159 8.54 10.10 -21.50
N ASN A 160 7.46 10.87 -21.61
CA ASN A 160 7.36 12.19 -20.97
C ASN A 160 6.94 12.04 -19.50
N ILE A 161 7.93 11.93 -18.60
CA ILE A 161 7.74 11.69 -17.18
C ILE A 161 7.23 12.95 -16.49
N GLN A 162 6.02 12.89 -15.90
CA GLN A 162 5.42 13.99 -15.15
C GLN A 162 6.14 14.22 -13.82
N HIS A 163 6.35 13.16 -13.05
CA HIS A 163 7.09 13.20 -11.79
C HIS A 163 7.80 11.86 -11.52
N VAL A 164 8.95 11.96 -10.87
CA VAL A 164 9.63 10.84 -10.22
C VAL A 164 9.28 10.93 -8.72
N ILE A 165 8.63 9.90 -8.20
CA ILE A 165 8.14 9.81 -6.82
C ILE A 165 9.11 8.92 -6.04
N VAL A 166 9.74 9.48 -5.01
CA VAL A 166 10.82 8.83 -4.25
C VAL A 166 10.52 8.89 -2.76
N ASP A 167 10.89 7.83 -2.03
CA ASP A 167 10.84 7.83 -0.58
C ASP A 167 11.63 9.02 -0.01
N PRO A 168 11.06 9.81 0.93
CA PRO A 168 11.74 10.96 1.54
C PRO A 168 13.07 10.64 2.22
N SER A 169 13.26 9.39 2.69
CA SER A 169 14.50 8.94 3.33
C SER A 169 15.70 8.87 2.37
N ALA A 170 15.44 8.71 1.06
CA ALA A 170 16.44 8.66 0.00
C ALA A 170 17.02 10.05 -0.35
N SER A 171 17.44 10.83 0.64
CA SER A 171 17.81 12.23 0.49
C SER A 171 19.01 12.45 -0.46
N SER A 172 20.00 11.56 -0.46
CA SER A 172 21.17 11.62 -1.36
C SER A 172 20.75 11.43 -2.81
N PHE A 173 19.96 10.40 -3.08
CA PHE A 173 19.47 10.10 -4.42
C PHE A 173 18.51 11.20 -4.95
N ILE A 174 17.63 11.72 -4.10
CA ILE A 174 16.79 12.89 -4.43
C ILE A 174 17.65 14.08 -4.84
N THR A 175 18.76 14.32 -4.12
CA THR A 175 19.69 15.42 -4.43
C THR A 175 20.39 15.18 -5.78
N THR A 176 20.79 13.96 -6.06
CA THR A 176 21.39 13.57 -7.36
C THR A 176 20.42 13.80 -8.50
N ILE A 177 19.16 13.34 -8.40
CA ILE A 177 18.14 13.55 -9.45
C ILE A 177 17.91 15.06 -9.68
N LYS A 178 17.83 15.86 -8.61
CA LYS A 178 17.64 17.32 -8.72
C LYS A 178 18.83 18.01 -9.36
N ARG A 179 20.07 17.58 -9.09
CA ARG A 179 21.30 18.14 -9.66
C ARG A 179 21.35 17.99 -11.18
N HIS A 180 20.88 16.86 -11.70
CA HIS A 180 20.77 16.63 -13.15
C HIS A 180 19.64 17.44 -13.82
N ASN A 181 18.70 17.98 -13.06
CA ASN A 181 17.63 18.89 -13.50
C ASN A 181 16.78 18.39 -14.70
N LYS A 182 16.74 17.07 -14.92
CA LYS A 182 15.96 16.45 -16.02
C LYS A 182 14.57 16.04 -15.58
N PHE A 183 14.41 15.61 -14.33
CA PHE A 183 13.16 15.09 -13.79
C PHE A 183 12.62 15.95 -12.65
N ARG A 184 11.29 16.09 -12.60
CA ARG A 184 10.61 16.71 -11.45
C ARG A 184 10.44 15.66 -10.36
N VAL A 185 11.11 15.87 -9.22
CA VAL A 185 11.04 14.95 -8.08
C VAL A 185 9.91 15.33 -7.13
N ARG A 186 9.14 14.35 -6.69
CA ARG A 186 8.14 14.45 -5.64
C ARG A 186 8.45 13.44 -4.53
N LYS A 187 8.38 13.86 -3.29
CA LYS A 187 8.49 12.95 -2.15
C LYS A 187 7.23 12.13 -2.00
N ALA A 188 7.38 10.83 -1.77
CA ALA A 188 6.26 9.94 -1.45
C ALA A 188 5.64 10.28 -0.08
N ASN A 189 4.40 9.88 0.13
CA ASN A 189 3.81 9.85 1.46
C ASN A 189 4.21 8.51 2.13
N ASN A 190 4.84 8.56 3.29
CA ASN A 190 5.40 7.41 4.00
C ASN A 190 4.44 6.77 5.01
N SER A 191 3.15 7.08 4.98
CA SER A 191 2.17 6.35 5.79
C SER A 191 2.01 4.92 5.22
N VAL A 192 2.73 3.95 5.79
CA VAL A 192 2.76 2.56 5.30
C VAL A 192 1.36 1.95 5.30
N ILE A 193 0.64 2.04 6.41
CA ILE A 193 -0.70 1.46 6.56
C ILE A 193 -1.70 2.09 5.58
N ASP A 194 -1.68 3.43 5.43
CA ASP A 194 -2.53 4.11 4.47
C ASP A 194 -2.17 3.74 3.02
N GLY A 195 -0.87 3.59 2.73
CA GLY A 195 -0.38 3.13 1.44
C GLY A 195 -0.89 1.73 1.10
N ILE A 196 -0.78 0.78 2.02
CA ILE A 196 -1.30 -0.58 1.87
C ILE A 196 -2.81 -0.55 1.63
N ARG A 197 -3.57 0.13 2.50
CA ARG A 197 -5.02 0.24 2.39
C ARG A 197 -5.46 0.80 1.04
N ASN A 198 -4.87 1.91 0.61
CA ASN A 198 -5.20 2.53 -0.66
C ASN A 198 -4.87 1.62 -1.85
N THR A 199 -3.72 0.93 -1.79
CA THR A 199 -3.30 -0.01 -2.84
C THR A 199 -4.26 -1.20 -2.92
N MET A 200 -4.66 -1.80 -1.79
CA MET A 200 -5.66 -2.87 -1.74
C MET A 200 -6.96 -2.44 -2.39
N THR A 201 -7.47 -1.27 -2.02
CA THR A 201 -8.72 -0.72 -2.58
C THR A 201 -8.61 -0.49 -4.09
N LEU A 202 -7.47 0.02 -4.58
CA LEU A 202 -7.26 0.24 -6.00
C LEU A 202 -7.14 -1.07 -6.79
N ILE A 203 -6.50 -2.09 -6.23
CA ILE A 203 -6.41 -3.42 -6.84
C ILE A 203 -7.81 -4.04 -6.95
N GLU A 204 -8.55 -4.08 -5.85
CA GLU A 204 -9.89 -4.68 -5.80
C GLU A 204 -10.87 -4.04 -6.80
N ASN A 205 -10.75 -2.73 -7.02
CA ASN A 205 -11.56 -1.97 -7.96
C ASN A 205 -11.00 -1.95 -9.40
N ASP A 206 -10.07 -2.85 -9.76
CA ASP A 206 -9.46 -2.94 -11.10
C ASP A 206 -8.84 -1.62 -11.59
N ARG A 207 -8.15 -0.93 -10.69
CA ARG A 207 -7.48 0.34 -10.99
C ARG A 207 -5.97 0.24 -11.02
N ILE A 208 -5.39 -0.88 -10.57
CA ILE A 208 -3.96 -1.19 -10.66
C ILE A 208 -3.75 -2.45 -11.48
N PHE A 209 -2.89 -2.36 -12.48
CA PHE A 209 -2.46 -3.47 -13.31
C PHE A 209 -0.94 -3.49 -13.46
N ILE A 210 -0.40 -4.66 -13.78
CA ILE A 210 1.04 -4.86 -13.91
C ILE A 210 1.30 -5.61 -15.21
N CYS A 211 2.19 -5.09 -16.07
CA CYS A 211 2.62 -5.82 -17.25
C CYS A 211 3.42 -7.07 -16.85
N GLU A 212 3.24 -8.15 -17.59
CA GLU A 212 3.92 -9.42 -17.35
C GLU A 212 5.46 -9.33 -17.38
N CYS A 213 6.01 -8.29 -18.01
CA CYS A 213 7.45 -8.02 -18.01
C CYS A 213 7.98 -7.54 -16.65
N CYS A 214 7.11 -7.02 -15.78
CA CYS A 214 7.45 -6.53 -14.44
C CYS A 214 7.46 -7.69 -13.43
N LYS A 215 8.42 -8.61 -13.60
CA LYS A 215 8.48 -9.89 -12.86
C LYS A 215 8.80 -9.71 -11.38
N ASP A 216 9.58 -8.68 -11.03
CA ASP A 216 10.01 -8.48 -9.67
C ASP A 216 8.87 -7.97 -8.80
N ILE A 217 8.08 -6.99 -9.23
CA ILE A 217 6.90 -6.56 -8.48
C ILE A 217 5.86 -7.69 -8.36
N ILE A 218 5.66 -8.49 -9.41
CA ILE A 218 4.74 -9.64 -9.38
C ILE A 218 5.20 -10.67 -8.33
N ARG A 219 6.51 -10.91 -8.23
CA ARG A 219 7.10 -11.75 -7.18
C ARG A 219 6.86 -11.15 -5.80
N GLU A 220 7.12 -9.86 -5.61
CA GLU A 220 6.97 -9.18 -4.32
C GLU A 220 5.52 -9.24 -3.82
N PHE A 221 4.50 -9.08 -4.68
CA PHE A 221 3.09 -9.27 -4.29
C PHE A 221 2.80 -10.66 -3.71
N SER A 222 3.58 -11.66 -4.11
CA SER A 222 3.45 -13.04 -3.60
C SER A 222 4.29 -13.31 -2.34
N LEU A 223 5.12 -12.37 -1.91
CA LEU A 223 6.01 -12.51 -0.77
C LEU A 223 5.70 -11.52 0.35
N TYR A 224 5.06 -10.39 0.05
CA TYR A 224 4.80 -9.34 1.02
C TYR A 224 3.76 -9.79 2.03
N ARG A 225 4.21 -9.97 3.27
CA ARG A 225 3.41 -10.50 4.37
C ARG A 225 3.26 -9.48 5.49
N TRP A 226 2.19 -9.61 6.22
CA TRP A 226 2.03 -8.91 7.49
C TRP A 226 3.12 -9.36 8.47
N ASP A 227 3.70 -8.42 9.17
CA ASP A 227 4.62 -8.72 10.29
C ASP A 227 3.78 -8.91 11.56
N GLU A 228 3.81 -10.11 12.10
CA GLU A 228 3.07 -10.47 13.33
C GLU A 228 3.46 -9.63 14.55
N LYS A 229 4.62 -8.95 14.51
CA LYS A 229 5.14 -8.12 15.61
C LYS A 229 4.80 -6.64 15.48
N SER A 230 4.33 -6.19 14.34
CA SER A 230 4.15 -4.75 14.04
C SER A 230 2.70 -4.30 13.90
N ILE A 231 1.74 -5.15 14.29
CA ILE A 231 0.31 -4.86 14.20
C ILE A 231 -0.35 -5.01 15.56
#